data_288c99524a8abd81fbf4784a5f22e1e7
#
_entry.id   288c99524a8abd81fbf4784a5f22e1e7
#
_cell.length_a   1.000
_cell.length_b   1.000
_cell.length_c   1.000
_cell.angle_alpha   90.00
_cell.angle_beta   90.00
_cell.angle_gamma   90.00
#
_symmetry.space_group_name_H-M   'P 1'
#
loop_
_entity.id
_entity.type
_entity.pdbx_description
1 polymer ?
#
loop_
_entity_poly.entity_id
_entity_poly.type
_entity_poly.pdbx_seq_one_letter_code
_entity_poly.pdbx_strand_id
1 'polypeptide(L)'
;MIARSGTVAEPSGNDGVSRRRLLIVASTGVGSVVAGAALAETLADVPPREPGAPLSGHSERSQYVKLSRIPEAGPGMRNVDPNNAINSKAPLNKLFGAVTPTDLHYERSHAGVPDLDPAKHRLLIHGKVRKPLVLTVDDLEAMPSVSRVHFIECTGNGWENWKKADPTLTVQNTHGLVSTNEWTGVPLRFLIDLVGKDRGSTWMLAEGGDGAAVDRSIPLTDEIMDEAIVAYGQNGEPLRPAHGFPIRLIMPGFEGNLHIKWLRRLKFGDQPWMTRWETARYTQLLPDGKARQFQLRMETNSVITSPSGMMEIRPGYNRITGLAWSGHGKIAKVEVSTDAGKTWKATQLNYPVLPKAQSRFQMDWEWNGTPAAIVSRSTDERGNVQPDRKTFVDRVGTNALFHYHAQQTWIIDSAGKVRNALA
;
A
#
# COMPACT_ATOMS: atom_id res chain seq x y z
N MET A 1 44.13 9.24 52.95
CA MET A 1 45.52 8.71 52.87
C MET A 1 45.68 8.02 51.53
N ILE A 2 46.53 8.60 50.77
CA ILE A 2 47.43 8.09 49.70
C ILE A 2 46.78 7.78 48.35
N ALA A 3 46.98 8.77 47.49
CA ALA A 3 47.00 8.65 46.04
C ALA A 3 48.14 7.76 45.56
N ARG A 4 47.98 7.03 44.44
CA ARG A 4 49.02 6.80 43.47
C ARG A 4 48.49 6.79 42.07
N SER A 5 48.96 7.73 41.28
CA SER A 5 48.95 7.84 39.86
C SER A 5 49.72 6.67 39.23
N GLY A 6 49.20 6.06 38.21
CA GLY A 6 49.91 5.14 37.31
C GLY A 6 49.58 5.51 35.90
N THR A 7 50.42 6.32 35.28
CA THR A 7 50.49 6.54 33.84
C THR A 7 50.91 5.23 33.15
N VAL A 8 50.00 4.67 32.35
CA VAL A 8 50.32 3.60 31.41
C VAL A 8 50.57 4.23 30.04
N ALA A 9 51.77 4.06 29.55
CA ALA A 9 52.22 4.48 28.22
C ALA A 9 51.41 3.78 27.12
N GLU A 10 50.99 4.53 26.13
CA GLU A 10 50.44 4.00 24.88
C GLU A 10 51.54 3.25 24.11
N PRO A 11 51.23 2.08 23.55
CA PRO A 11 52.09 1.48 22.54
C PRO A 11 51.81 2.14 21.19
N SER A 12 52.81 2.85 20.68
CA SER A 12 52.87 3.30 19.30
C SER A 12 52.94 2.09 18.36
N GLY A 13 52.11 2.14 17.31
CA GLY A 13 52.28 1.27 16.14
C GLY A 13 51.11 0.32 15.90
N ASN A 14 50.06 0.81 15.34
CA ASN A 14 49.07 -0.03 14.67
C ASN A 14 49.12 0.29 13.17
N ASP A 15 50.02 -0.41 12.44
CA ASP A 15 49.98 -0.48 10.98
C ASP A 15 48.76 -1.28 10.52
N GLY A 16 47.60 -0.74 10.81
CA GLY A 16 46.35 -1.22 10.23
C GLY A 16 46.35 -0.92 8.74
N VAL A 17 46.48 -1.96 7.93
CA VAL A 17 46.26 -1.85 6.47
C VAL A 17 44.92 -1.22 6.22
N SER A 18 44.94 0.06 5.86
CA SER A 18 43.76 0.83 5.53
C SER A 18 42.97 0.10 4.43
N ARG A 19 41.64 -0.02 4.57
CA ARG A 19 40.76 -0.54 3.53
C ARG A 19 40.96 0.12 2.15
N ARG A 20 41.56 1.29 2.13
CA ARG A 20 42.04 1.98 0.92
C ARG A 20 43.14 1.22 0.16
N ARG A 21 44.05 0.48 0.85
CA ARG A 21 45.11 -0.30 0.18
C ARG A 21 44.58 -1.61 -0.42
N LEU A 22 43.51 -2.20 0.13
CA LEU A 22 42.96 -3.47 -0.40
C LEU A 22 42.21 -3.28 -1.74
N LEU A 23 41.64 -2.08 -2.00
CA LEU A 23 40.98 -1.77 -3.28
C LEU A 23 41.96 -1.43 -4.43
N ILE A 24 43.20 -1.05 -4.11
CA ILE A 24 44.23 -0.71 -5.12
C ILE A 24 44.97 -1.95 -5.64
N VAL A 25 44.99 -3.05 -4.88
CA VAL A 25 45.73 -4.28 -5.26
C VAL A 25 44.94 -5.21 -6.19
N ALA A 26 43.63 -5.00 -6.36
CA ALA A 26 42.74 -5.85 -7.18
C ALA A 26 42.61 -5.45 -8.66
N SER A 27 43.34 -4.43 -9.15
CA SER A 27 43.27 -3.98 -10.55
C SER A 27 44.62 -3.83 -11.22
N THR A 28 45.29 -4.94 -11.53
CA THR A 28 46.46 -4.95 -12.43
C THR A 28 46.04 -5.16 -13.88
N GLY A 29 45.73 -4.05 -14.54
CA GLY A 29 45.58 -3.97 -16.00
C GLY A 29 45.96 -2.58 -16.47
N VAL A 30 46.83 -2.47 -17.48
CA VAL A 30 47.55 -1.28 -17.97
C VAL A 30 46.69 -0.09 -18.45
N GLY A 31 45.42 -0.02 -18.09
CA GLY A 31 44.52 1.13 -18.38
C GLY A 31 44.00 1.88 -17.16
N SER A 32 44.43 1.54 -15.95
CA SER A 32 43.73 1.90 -14.71
C SER A 32 44.33 3.03 -13.87
N VAL A 33 45.47 3.61 -14.28
CA VAL A 33 46.19 4.59 -13.43
C VAL A 33 45.43 5.93 -13.38
N VAL A 34 44.80 6.32 -14.48
CA VAL A 34 44.04 7.61 -14.53
C VAL A 34 42.67 7.47 -13.82
N ALA A 35 42.01 6.32 -13.96
CA ALA A 35 40.74 6.06 -13.25
C ALA A 35 40.95 5.86 -11.74
N GLY A 36 42.08 5.29 -11.33
CA GLY A 36 42.42 5.13 -9.91
C GLY A 36 42.71 6.44 -9.18
N ALA A 37 43.32 7.40 -9.85
CA ALA A 37 43.56 8.74 -9.29
C ALA A 37 42.24 9.54 -9.13
N ALA A 38 41.37 9.51 -10.12
CA ALA A 38 40.06 10.16 -10.05
C ALA A 38 39.13 9.54 -8.98
N LEU A 39 39.18 8.20 -8.81
CA LEU A 39 38.46 7.52 -7.73
C LEU A 39 39.05 7.79 -6.33
N ALA A 40 40.37 7.97 -6.25
CA ALA A 40 41.03 8.32 -4.99
C ALA A 40 40.76 9.78 -4.59
N GLU A 41 40.66 10.69 -5.55
CA GLU A 41 40.27 12.07 -5.31
C GLU A 41 38.77 12.19 -4.84
N THR A 42 37.85 11.42 -5.41
CA THR A 42 36.45 11.34 -4.95
C THR A 42 36.26 10.62 -3.62
N LEU A 43 37.17 9.75 -3.23
CA LEU A 43 37.15 9.05 -1.92
C LEU A 43 37.87 9.85 -0.81
N ALA A 44 38.59 10.93 -1.15
CA ALA A 44 39.28 11.76 -0.16
C ALA A 44 38.31 12.71 0.58
N ASP A 45 37.14 12.96 0.04
CA ASP A 45 36.11 13.85 0.62
C ASP A 45 35.11 13.10 1.50
N VAL A 46 35.63 12.42 2.55
CA VAL A 46 34.75 11.94 3.60
C VAL A 46 34.26 13.17 4.38
N PRO A 47 32.94 13.43 4.41
CA PRO A 47 32.39 14.57 5.14
C PRO A 47 32.88 14.58 6.60
N PRO A 48 33.13 15.76 7.18
CA PRO A 48 33.50 15.86 8.59
C PRO A 48 32.39 15.27 9.48
N ARG A 49 32.80 14.83 10.69
CA ARG A 49 31.83 14.42 11.71
C ARG A 49 31.12 15.65 12.25
N GLU A 50 29.80 15.58 12.32
CA GLU A 50 28.97 16.65 12.87
C GLU A 50 28.58 16.34 14.32
N PRO A 51 28.55 17.31 15.22
CA PRO A 51 28.01 17.14 16.57
C PRO A 51 26.55 16.70 16.54
N GLY A 52 26.17 15.74 17.38
CA GLY A 52 24.79 15.31 17.53
C GLY A 52 23.94 16.32 18.31
N ALA A 53 22.65 16.39 18.00
CA ALA A 53 21.66 17.08 18.81
C ALA A 53 21.27 16.23 20.04
N PRO A 54 20.73 16.83 21.13
CA PRO A 54 20.16 16.08 22.24
C PRO A 54 19.04 15.14 21.77
N LEU A 55 18.83 14.04 22.50
CA LEU A 55 17.76 13.10 22.23
C LEU A 55 16.39 13.75 22.43
N SER A 56 15.47 13.48 21.52
CA SER A 56 14.05 13.85 21.65
C SER A 56 13.23 12.69 22.23
N GLY A 57 12.04 12.96 22.72
CA GLY A 57 11.13 11.93 23.24
C GLY A 57 10.57 10.99 22.16
N HIS A 58 10.69 11.33 20.87
CA HIS A 58 10.35 10.52 19.72
C HIS A 58 11.28 10.84 18.55
N SER A 59 11.45 9.89 17.64
CA SER A 59 12.34 10.05 16.49
C SER A 59 11.57 10.58 15.29
N GLU A 60 12.00 11.71 14.75
CA GLU A 60 11.47 12.28 13.52
C GLU A 60 12.32 11.89 12.30
N ARG A 61 11.76 12.04 11.10
CA ARG A 61 12.55 11.91 9.88
C ARG A 61 13.55 13.05 9.78
N SER A 62 14.70 12.76 9.17
CA SER A 62 15.67 13.79 8.83
C SER A 62 15.00 14.97 8.08
N GLN A 63 15.34 16.20 8.41
CA GLN A 63 14.85 17.42 7.74
C GLN A 63 15.10 17.43 6.21
N TYR A 64 16.07 16.64 5.74
CA TYR A 64 16.38 16.49 4.33
C TYR A 64 15.48 15.48 3.61
N VAL A 65 14.69 14.68 4.35
CA VAL A 65 13.78 13.70 3.78
C VAL A 65 12.41 14.33 3.55
N LYS A 66 12.13 14.74 2.32
CA LYS A 66 10.83 15.28 1.91
C LYS A 66 9.89 14.14 1.50
N LEU A 67 9.29 13.50 2.49
CA LEU A 67 8.41 12.35 2.32
C LEU A 67 7.07 12.61 3.03
N SER A 68 6.02 12.74 2.24
CA SER A 68 4.65 12.95 2.72
C SER A 68 3.65 12.27 1.80
N ARG A 69 2.42 12.05 2.30
CA ARG A 69 1.28 11.72 1.45
C ARG A 69 0.99 12.86 0.48
N ILE A 70 0.36 12.54 -0.64
CA ILE A 70 0.00 13.52 -1.66
C ILE A 70 -1.48 13.84 -1.48
N PRO A 71 -1.83 15.04 -0.98
CA PRO A 71 -3.22 15.47 -0.86
C PRO A 71 -3.89 15.52 -2.23
N GLU A 72 -5.14 15.10 -2.31
CA GLU A 72 -5.93 15.13 -3.53
C GLU A 72 -7.38 15.50 -3.22
N ALA A 73 -7.95 16.39 -4.05
CA ALA A 73 -9.39 16.56 -4.14
C ALA A 73 -9.97 15.31 -4.80
N GLY A 74 -10.78 14.54 -4.09
CA GLY A 74 -11.30 13.28 -4.60
C GLY A 74 -12.20 13.43 -5.82
N PRO A 75 -12.33 12.36 -6.64
CA PRO A 75 -13.21 12.33 -7.80
C PRO A 75 -14.66 12.69 -7.44
N GLY A 76 -15.22 13.60 -8.15
CA GLY A 76 -16.60 14.07 -7.92
C GLY A 76 -16.79 15.00 -6.72
N MET A 77 -15.71 15.41 -6.06
CA MET A 77 -15.74 16.34 -4.91
C MET A 77 -15.46 17.79 -5.32
N ARG A 78 -15.88 18.22 -6.50
CA ARG A 78 -15.58 19.56 -7.03
C ARG A 78 -16.10 20.73 -6.17
N ASN A 79 -16.98 20.47 -5.21
CA ASN A 79 -17.61 21.49 -4.36
C ASN A 79 -17.54 21.16 -2.87
N VAL A 80 -16.66 20.25 -2.43
CA VAL A 80 -16.48 19.97 -1.00
C VAL A 80 -15.29 20.77 -0.51
N ASP A 81 -15.50 21.49 0.59
CA ASP A 81 -14.41 22.15 1.30
C ASP A 81 -13.24 21.16 1.52
N PRO A 82 -12.01 21.46 1.02
CA PRO A 82 -10.85 20.59 1.20
C PRO A 82 -10.59 20.20 2.67
N ASN A 83 -11.06 21.01 3.61
CA ASN A 83 -10.95 20.74 5.05
C ASN A 83 -11.91 19.63 5.53
N ASN A 84 -12.96 19.32 4.78
CA ASN A 84 -13.98 18.33 5.16
C ASN A 84 -13.86 16.99 4.41
N ALA A 85 -13.02 16.91 3.39
CA ALA A 85 -12.85 15.69 2.58
C ALA A 85 -11.37 15.35 2.47
N ILE A 86 -10.89 14.60 3.43
CA ILE A 86 -9.48 14.20 3.47
C ILE A 86 -9.26 13.00 2.56
N ASN A 87 -8.66 13.25 1.39
CA ASN A 87 -8.07 12.23 0.56
C ASN A 87 -6.59 12.51 0.43
N SER A 88 -5.78 11.48 0.54
CA SER A 88 -4.37 11.56 0.25
C SER A 88 -3.85 10.24 -0.28
N LYS A 89 -2.90 10.29 -1.20
CA LYS A 89 -2.29 9.13 -1.84
C LYS A 89 -0.95 8.79 -1.21
N ALA A 90 -0.64 7.50 -1.11
CA ALA A 90 0.66 7.02 -0.67
C ALA A 90 1.75 7.33 -1.72
N PRO A 91 2.96 7.75 -1.33
CA PRO A 91 4.05 8.07 -2.24
C PRO A 91 4.78 6.81 -2.72
N LEU A 92 4.14 5.97 -3.55
CA LEU A 92 4.54 4.61 -3.88
C LEU A 92 5.98 4.46 -4.37
N ASN A 93 6.49 5.43 -5.14
CA ASN A 93 7.85 5.42 -5.68
C ASN A 93 8.94 5.79 -4.66
N LYS A 94 8.55 6.24 -3.47
CA LYS A 94 9.46 6.63 -2.39
C LYS A 94 9.41 5.68 -1.18
N LEU A 95 8.58 4.64 -1.24
CA LEU A 95 8.42 3.67 -0.17
C LEU A 95 9.41 2.51 -0.33
N PHE A 96 9.84 1.95 0.79
CA PHE A 96 10.72 0.79 0.88
C PHE A 96 10.03 -0.34 1.65
N GLY A 97 10.52 -1.58 1.47
CA GLY A 97 10.00 -2.73 2.22
C GLY A 97 8.58 -3.15 1.84
N ALA A 98 7.98 -4.01 2.67
CA ALA A 98 6.66 -4.59 2.45
C ALA A 98 5.54 -3.81 3.16
N VAL A 99 5.87 -3.07 4.23
CA VAL A 99 4.91 -2.35 5.07
C VAL A 99 5.02 -0.85 4.81
N THR A 100 3.90 -0.20 4.61
CA THR A 100 3.80 1.26 4.48
C THR A 100 3.87 1.89 5.87
N PRO A 101 4.77 2.87 6.13
CA PRO A 101 4.75 3.64 7.37
C PRO A 101 3.37 4.22 7.65
N THR A 102 2.93 4.22 8.91
CA THR A 102 1.56 4.58 9.28
C THR A 102 1.16 5.97 8.79
N ASP A 103 2.06 6.94 8.90
CA ASP A 103 1.84 8.33 8.45
C ASP A 103 1.79 8.49 6.92
N LEU A 104 2.23 7.48 6.17
CA LEU A 104 2.20 7.45 4.70
C LEU A 104 1.12 6.53 4.13
N HIS A 105 0.35 5.86 4.98
CA HIS A 105 -0.84 5.12 4.56
C HIS A 105 -1.84 6.09 3.90
N TYR A 106 -2.37 5.74 2.74
CA TYR A 106 -3.33 6.59 2.04
C TYR A 106 -4.59 6.84 2.86
N GLU A 107 -5.21 7.98 2.65
CA GLU A 107 -6.50 8.30 3.26
C GLU A 107 -7.60 8.44 2.24
N ARG A 108 -8.78 7.92 2.59
CA ARG A 108 -10.02 8.13 1.88
C ARG A 108 -11.16 8.22 2.88
N SER A 109 -11.76 9.39 3.00
CA SER A 109 -12.91 9.66 3.85
C SER A 109 -14.05 10.28 3.03
N HIS A 110 -15.29 10.14 3.50
CA HIS A 110 -16.47 10.67 2.82
C HIS A 110 -17.05 11.89 3.53
N ALA A 111 -16.76 12.06 4.82
CA ALA A 111 -17.26 13.14 5.66
C ALA A 111 -16.24 13.60 6.71
N GLY A 112 -14.95 13.63 6.33
CA GLY A 112 -13.88 13.99 7.25
C GLY A 112 -13.51 12.87 8.23
N VAL A 113 -12.78 13.23 9.27
CA VAL A 113 -12.29 12.33 10.32
C VAL A 113 -12.98 12.69 11.62
N PRO A 114 -13.82 11.82 12.20
CA PRO A 114 -14.47 12.10 13.48
C PRO A 114 -13.46 12.07 14.62
N ASP A 115 -13.68 12.93 15.61
CA ASP A 115 -12.97 12.90 16.88
C ASP A 115 -13.73 12.01 17.86
N LEU A 116 -13.23 10.79 18.08
CA LEU A 116 -13.90 9.77 18.89
C LEU A 116 -13.15 9.52 20.18
N ASP A 117 -13.82 9.74 21.31
CA ASP A 117 -13.36 9.37 22.65
C ASP A 117 -13.46 7.83 22.81
N PRO A 118 -12.34 7.10 22.96
CA PRO A 118 -12.37 5.65 23.10
C PRO A 118 -13.13 5.18 24.35
N ALA A 119 -13.14 5.98 25.43
CA ALA A 119 -13.89 5.66 26.64
C ALA A 119 -15.41 5.65 26.42
N LYS A 120 -15.90 6.40 25.43
CA LYS A 120 -17.33 6.48 25.06
C LYS A 120 -17.67 5.62 23.85
N HIS A 121 -16.70 5.21 23.07
CA HIS A 121 -16.94 4.39 21.87
C HIS A 121 -17.47 3.00 22.25
N ARG A 122 -18.42 2.49 21.47
CA ARG A 122 -19.03 1.17 21.68
C ARG A 122 -19.20 0.44 20.36
N LEU A 123 -18.95 -0.86 20.38
CA LEU A 123 -19.27 -1.78 19.28
C LEU A 123 -20.54 -2.57 19.64
N LEU A 124 -21.63 -2.31 18.94
CA LEU A 124 -22.87 -3.10 19.05
C LEU A 124 -22.82 -4.28 18.08
N ILE A 125 -22.94 -5.51 18.60
CA ILE A 125 -23.08 -6.74 17.81
C ILE A 125 -24.47 -7.31 18.07
N HIS A 126 -25.31 -7.38 17.03
CA HIS A 126 -26.71 -7.78 17.17
C HIS A 126 -27.32 -8.38 15.89
N GLY A 127 -28.62 -8.58 15.87
CA GLY A 127 -29.40 -9.16 14.77
C GLY A 127 -29.63 -10.65 14.99
N LYS A 128 -29.43 -11.48 13.96
CA LYS A 128 -29.59 -12.93 14.05
C LYS A 128 -28.43 -13.60 14.81
N VAL A 129 -28.35 -13.33 16.10
CA VAL A 129 -27.39 -13.87 17.08
C VAL A 129 -28.13 -14.28 18.35
N ARG A 130 -27.60 -15.26 19.09
CA ARG A 130 -28.22 -15.73 20.36
C ARG A 130 -28.05 -14.70 21.48
N LYS A 131 -26.91 -14.04 21.55
CA LYS A 131 -26.56 -13.11 22.62
C LYS A 131 -26.01 -11.79 22.03
N PRO A 132 -26.86 -10.78 21.81
CA PRO A 132 -26.37 -9.45 21.44
C PRO A 132 -25.42 -8.90 22.49
N LEU A 133 -24.36 -8.19 22.05
CA LEU A 133 -23.34 -7.61 22.91
C LEU A 133 -23.10 -6.15 22.55
N VAL A 134 -22.78 -5.37 23.59
CA VAL A 134 -22.18 -4.05 23.45
C VAL A 134 -20.81 -4.10 24.11
N LEU A 135 -19.76 -3.88 23.33
CA LEU A 135 -18.36 -3.97 23.77
C LEU A 135 -17.73 -2.58 23.81
N THR A 136 -16.92 -2.35 24.85
CA THR A 136 -16.01 -1.21 24.93
C THR A 136 -14.71 -1.48 24.14
N VAL A 137 -13.86 -0.47 23.98
CA VAL A 137 -12.52 -0.67 23.40
C VAL A 137 -11.68 -1.55 24.34
N ASP A 138 -11.73 -1.29 25.65
CA ASP A 138 -11.02 -2.07 26.68
C ASP A 138 -11.44 -3.56 26.66
N ASP A 139 -12.74 -3.86 26.47
CA ASP A 139 -13.21 -5.24 26.32
C ASP A 139 -12.53 -5.93 25.13
N LEU A 140 -12.40 -5.23 23.99
CA LEU A 140 -11.76 -5.77 22.79
C LEU A 140 -10.25 -5.97 23.00
N GLU A 141 -9.57 -5.03 23.64
CA GLU A 141 -8.14 -5.13 23.94
C GLU A 141 -7.82 -6.26 24.93
N ALA A 142 -8.76 -6.59 25.81
CA ALA A 142 -8.65 -7.72 26.74
C ALA A 142 -8.92 -9.10 26.08
N MET A 143 -9.44 -9.15 24.85
CA MET A 143 -9.74 -10.39 24.12
C MET A 143 -8.50 -10.95 23.42
N PRO A 144 -8.50 -12.26 23.03
CA PRO A 144 -7.47 -12.83 22.17
C PRO A 144 -7.30 -12.01 20.88
N SER A 145 -6.05 -11.68 20.55
CA SER A 145 -5.71 -10.86 19.39
C SER A 145 -4.77 -11.58 18.43
N VAL A 146 -4.75 -11.12 17.19
CA VAL A 146 -3.82 -11.53 16.14
C VAL A 146 -3.25 -10.31 15.45
N SER A 147 -2.02 -10.45 14.92
CA SER A 147 -1.43 -9.47 13.99
C SER A 147 -1.26 -10.09 12.61
N ARG A 148 -1.67 -9.37 11.56
CA ARG A 148 -1.60 -9.82 10.17
C ARG A 148 -1.23 -8.69 9.24
N VAL A 149 -0.39 -8.99 8.24
CA VAL A 149 0.04 -8.00 7.23
C VAL A 149 -0.84 -8.12 6.00
N HIS A 150 -1.65 -7.08 5.74
CA HIS A 150 -2.54 -7.04 4.58
C HIS A 150 -2.56 -5.65 3.93
N PHE A 151 -2.81 -5.63 2.60
CA PHE A 151 -3.08 -4.37 1.93
C PHE A 151 -4.54 -3.93 2.13
N ILE A 152 -4.75 -2.62 2.08
CA ILE A 152 -6.05 -2.01 1.82
C ILE A 152 -5.92 -1.21 0.53
N GLU A 153 -6.84 -1.40 -0.40
CA GLU A 153 -6.93 -0.66 -1.64
C GLU A 153 -8.33 -0.05 -1.79
N CYS A 154 -8.38 1.26 -2.03
CA CYS A 154 -9.64 1.90 -2.38
C CYS A 154 -10.14 1.34 -3.72
N THR A 155 -11.39 0.96 -3.80
CA THR A 155 -11.98 0.43 -5.03
C THR A 155 -11.94 1.41 -6.22
N GLY A 156 -11.78 2.71 -5.94
CA GLY A 156 -11.56 3.76 -6.94
C GLY A 156 -10.09 3.98 -7.33
N ASN A 157 -9.15 3.17 -6.86
CA ASN A 157 -7.75 3.25 -7.29
C ASN A 157 -7.64 3.02 -8.80
N GLY A 158 -6.86 3.82 -9.52
CA GLY A 158 -6.75 3.72 -10.98
C GLY A 158 -7.83 4.45 -11.79
N TRP A 159 -8.79 5.11 -11.15
CA TRP A 159 -9.92 5.75 -11.83
C TRP A 159 -9.52 6.82 -12.86
N GLU A 160 -8.37 7.46 -12.70
CA GLU A 160 -7.83 8.46 -13.62
C GLU A 160 -7.56 7.88 -15.02
N ASN A 161 -7.33 6.56 -15.10
CA ASN A 161 -6.99 5.86 -16.33
C ASN A 161 -8.22 5.27 -17.07
N TRP A 162 -9.45 5.48 -16.58
CA TRP A 162 -10.63 4.88 -17.20
C TRP A 162 -10.90 5.37 -18.62
N LYS A 163 -10.84 6.67 -18.85
CA LYS A 163 -11.32 7.28 -20.11
C LYS A 163 -10.22 7.85 -20.97
N LYS A 164 -9.29 8.58 -20.39
CA LYS A 164 -8.28 9.35 -21.11
C LYS A 164 -6.94 9.30 -20.38
N ALA A 165 -5.86 9.09 -21.13
CA ALA A 165 -4.52 9.28 -20.61
C ALA A 165 -4.26 10.77 -20.34
N ASP A 166 -3.78 11.07 -19.14
CA ASP A 166 -3.14 12.34 -18.84
C ASP A 166 -1.63 12.09 -18.69
N PRO A 167 -0.79 12.57 -19.61
CA PRO A 167 0.64 12.29 -19.61
C PRO A 167 1.39 12.86 -18.39
N THR A 168 0.78 13.75 -17.63
CA THR A 168 1.36 14.37 -16.43
C THR A 168 1.16 13.56 -15.14
N LEU A 169 0.36 12.49 -15.19
CA LEU A 169 0.10 11.67 -14.00
C LEU A 169 1.33 10.86 -13.60
N THR A 170 1.60 10.89 -12.31
CA THR A 170 2.61 10.06 -11.64
C THR A 170 1.99 8.72 -11.21
N VAL A 171 2.82 7.76 -10.79
CA VAL A 171 2.34 6.49 -10.24
C VAL A 171 1.47 6.70 -8.99
N GLN A 172 1.74 7.73 -8.20
CA GLN A 172 0.92 8.07 -7.04
C GLN A 172 -0.47 8.55 -7.44
N ASN A 173 -0.56 9.33 -8.52
CA ASN A 173 -1.86 9.77 -9.03
C ASN A 173 -2.69 8.58 -9.52
N THR A 174 -2.08 7.66 -10.25
CA THR A 174 -2.80 6.52 -10.84
C THR A 174 -3.09 5.39 -9.85
N HIS A 175 -2.17 5.09 -8.93
CA HIS A 175 -2.25 3.89 -8.06
C HIS A 175 -2.03 4.16 -6.57
N GLY A 176 -1.96 5.41 -6.12
CA GLY A 176 -1.58 5.75 -4.75
C GLY A 176 -2.62 5.48 -3.67
N LEU A 177 -3.81 4.96 -4.02
CA LEU A 177 -4.85 4.59 -3.05
C LEU A 177 -4.73 3.12 -2.62
N VAL A 178 -3.51 2.65 -2.37
CA VAL A 178 -3.20 1.32 -1.84
C VAL A 178 -2.04 1.41 -0.84
N SER A 179 -2.13 0.68 0.26
CA SER A 179 -1.08 0.60 1.29
C SER A 179 -1.16 -0.75 2.00
N THR A 180 0.00 -1.31 2.36
CA THR A 180 0.10 -2.55 3.15
C THR A 180 0.56 -2.20 4.56
N ASN A 181 -0.12 -2.74 5.57
CA ASN A 181 0.19 -2.53 6.98
C ASN A 181 0.03 -3.81 7.77
N GLU A 182 0.68 -3.89 8.93
CA GLU A 182 0.35 -4.85 9.95
C GLU A 182 -0.88 -4.35 10.73
N TRP A 183 -1.86 -5.22 10.92
CA TRP A 183 -3.10 -4.93 11.62
C TRP A 183 -3.23 -5.86 12.83
N THR A 184 -3.44 -5.27 14.00
CA THR A 184 -3.60 -6.00 15.26
C THR A 184 -4.99 -5.81 15.82
N GLY A 185 -5.65 -6.90 16.21
CA GLY A 185 -6.99 -6.85 16.79
C GLY A 185 -7.62 -8.22 17.01
N VAL A 186 -8.90 -8.22 17.35
CA VAL A 186 -9.68 -9.42 17.67
C VAL A 186 -10.12 -10.11 16.38
N PRO A 187 -9.88 -11.44 16.21
CA PRO A 187 -10.41 -12.17 15.06
C PRO A 187 -11.94 -12.09 15.00
N LEU A 188 -12.50 -11.84 13.82
CA LEU A 188 -13.96 -11.77 13.65
C LEU A 188 -14.65 -13.08 14.05
N ARG A 189 -14.04 -14.22 13.76
CA ARG A 189 -14.54 -15.56 14.16
C ARG A 189 -14.78 -15.65 15.67
N PHE A 190 -13.82 -15.14 16.47
CA PHE A 190 -13.96 -15.13 17.93
C PHE A 190 -15.20 -14.34 18.38
N LEU A 191 -15.44 -13.16 17.81
CA LEU A 191 -16.63 -12.35 18.13
C LEU A 191 -17.92 -13.02 17.68
N ILE A 192 -17.91 -13.68 16.52
CA ILE A 192 -19.05 -14.45 15.99
C ILE A 192 -19.42 -15.60 16.92
N ASP A 193 -18.43 -16.34 17.41
CA ASP A 193 -18.62 -17.45 18.34
C ASP A 193 -19.13 -16.95 19.70
N LEU A 194 -18.59 -15.82 20.18
CA LEU A 194 -18.98 -15.19 21.44
C LEU A 194 -20.46 -14.78 21.46
N VAL A 195 -20.96 -14.19 20.36
CA VAL A 195 -22.38 -13.81 20.23
C VAL A 195 -23.29 -15.00 19.85
N GLY A 196 -22.69 -16.10 19.40
CA GLY A 196 -23.43 -17.28 18.96
C GLY A 196 -24.28 -16.98 17.72
N LYS A 197 -23.64 -16.77 16.58
CA LYS A 197 -24.30 -16.53 15.30
C LYS A 197 -25.38 -17.59 15.02
N ASP A 198 -26.59 -17.16 14.65
CA ASP A 198 -27.64 -18.05 14.19
C ASP A 198 -27.20 -18.81 12.92
N ARG A 199 -27.62 -20.07 12.77
CA ARG A 199 -27.29 -20.89 11.59
C ARG A 199 -27.80 -20.28 10.28
N GLY A 200 -28.95 -19.60 10.32
CA GLY A 200 -29.55 -18.89 9.17
C GLY A 200 -28.91 -17.52 8.90
N SER A 201 -27.95 -17.06 9.69
CA SER A 201 -27.27 -15.79 9.47
C SER A 201 -26.14 -15.97 8.45
N THR A 202 -26.35 -15.46 7.26
CA THR A 202 -25.42 -15.59 6.11
C THR A 202 -24.81 -14.25 5.69
N TRP A 203 -25.26 -13.13 6.26
CA TRP A 203 -24.81 -11.79 5.99
C TRP A 203 -24.55 -10.99 7.26
N MET A 204 -23.63 -10.06 7.18
CA MET A 204 -23.32 -9.08 8.22
C MET A 204 -23.30 -7.67 7.62
N LEU A 205 -24.00 -6.72 8.21
CA LEU A 205 -23.83 -5.29 7.94
C LEU A 205 -22.81 -4.73 8.93
N ALA A 206 -21.72 -4.17 8.41
CA ALA A 206 -20.77 -3.40 9.20
C ALA A 206 -20.97 -1.91 8.95
N GLU A 207 -21.02 -1.11 10.03
CA GLU A 207 -21.31 0.33 9.96
C GLU A 207 -20.28 1.15 10.74
N GLY A 208 -19.82 2.26 10.12
CA GLY A 208 -18.90 3.23 10.73
C GLY A 208 -19.63 4.33 11.50
N GLY A 209 -18.85 5.03 12.35
CA GLY A 209 -19.34 6.12 13.18
C GLY A 209 -19.11 7.52 12.59
N ASP A 210 -18.72 7.63 11.34
CA ASP A 210 -18.51 8.91 10.66
C ASP A 210 -19.82 9.54 10.16
N GLY A 211 -19.79 10.83 9.85
CA GLY A 211 -20.99 11.57 9.36
C GLY A 211 -21.55 11.06 8.03
N ALA A 212 -20.77 10.29 7.25
CA ALA A 212 -21.23 9.64 6.04
C ALA A 212 -21.98 8.33 6.30
N ALA A 213 -21.91 7.80 7.54
CA ALA A 213 -22.48 6.52 7.97
C ALA A 213 -22.18 5.41 6.95
N VAL A 214 -20.90 5.24 6.60
CA VAL A 214 -20.48 4.20 5.65
C VAL A 214 -20.82 2.85 6.22
N ASP A 215 -21.67 2.13 5.50
CA ASP A 215 -22.06 0.78 5.85
C ASP A 215 -21.95 -0.16 4.63
N ARG A 216 -21.60 -1.41 4.87
CA ARG A 216 -21.47 -2.41 3.81
C ARG A 216 -21.98 -3.77 4.26
N SER A 217 -22.66 -4.42 3.32
CA SER A 217 -23.13 -5.80 3.47
C SER A 217 -22.01 -6.78 3.12
N ILE A 218 -21.71 -7.70 4.04
CA ILE A 218 -20.60 -8.63 3.96
C ILE A 218 -21.17 -10.06 4.03
N PRO A 219 -20.92 -10.92 3.02
CA PRO A 219 -21.31 -12.34 3.11
C PRO A 219 -20.45 -13.05 4.15
N LEU A 220 -21.06 -13.90 4.97
CA LEU A 220 -20.38 -14.64 6.04
C LEU A 220 -19.89 -16.00 5.51
N THR A 221 -18.84 -15.99 4.68
CA THR A 221 -18.12 -17.19 4.28
C THR A 221 -17.08 -17.57 5.34
N ASP A 222 -16.66 -18.84 5.38
CA ASP A 222 -15.62 -19.28 6.33
C ASP A 222 -14.33 -18.50 6.15
N GLU A 223 -13.90 -18.25 4.90
CA GLU A 223 -12.72 -17.43 4.60
C GLU A 223 -12.81 -16.04 5.25
N ILE A 224 -13.95 -15.35 5.09
CA ILE A 224 -14.15 -14.02 5.66
C ILE A 224 -14.12 -14.06 7.19
N MET A 225 -14.85 -15.02 7.78
CA MET A 225 -14.92 -15.12 9.23
C MET A 225 -13.56 -15.46 9.87
N ASP A 226 -12.72 -16.24 9.20
CA ASP A 226 -11.41 -16.65 9.70
C ASP A 226 -10.31 -15.60 9.49
N GLU A 227 -10.42 -14.79 8.45
CA GLU A 227 -9.38 -13.82 8.09
C GLU A 227 -9.66 -12.40 8.59
N ALA A 228 -10.94 -12.02 8.75
CA ALA A 228 -11.29 -10.66 9.15
C ALA A 228 -10.91 -10.38 10.61
N ILE A 229 -10.55 -9.11 10.88
CA ILE A 229 -10.10 -8.63 12.19
C ILE A 229 -10.87 -7.37 12.56
N VAL A 230 -11.35 -7.26 13.80
CA VAL A 230 -11.71 -5.98 14.40
C VAL A 230 -10.44 -5.40 15.00
N ALA A 231 -9.78 -4.53 14.24
CA ALA A 231 -8.45 -4.01 14.57
C ALA A 231 -8.54 -2.75 15.43
N TYR A 232 -7.62 -2.64 16.39
CA TYR A 232 -7.34 -1.46 17.21
C TYR A 232 -5.89 -0.97 17.06
N GLY A 233 -5.00 -1.79 16.43
CA GLY A 233 -3.60 -1.48 16.19
C GLY A 233 -3.22 -1.50 14.71
N GLN A 234 -2.23 -0.66 14.35
CA GLN A 234 -1.63 -0.56 13.02
C GLN A 234 -0.13 -0.35 13.15
N ASN A 235 0.69 -1.24 12.57
CA ASN A 235 2.16 -1.16 12.58
C ASN A 235 2.76 -0.98 13.99
N GLY A 236 2.21 -1.69 15.00
CA GLY A 236 2.70 -1.65 16.38
C GLY A 236 2.30 -0.42 17.20
N GLU A 237 1.41 0.44 16.68
CA GLU A 237 0.83 1.58 17.41
C GLU A 237 -0.72 1.53 17.38
N PRO A 238 -1.44 2.25 18.26
CA PRO A 238 -2.87 2.44 18.13
C PRO A 238 -3.23 3.01 16.76
N LEU A 239 -4.43 2.72 16.27
CA LEU A 239 -4.92 3.32 15.01
C LEU A 239 -4.86 4.85 15.08
N ARG A 240 -4.47 5.48 13.98
CA ARG A 240 -4.60 6.95 13.88
C ARG A 240 -6.04 7.35 13.57
N PRO A 241 -6.49 8.56 13.98
CA PRO A 241 -7.87 9.00 13.73
C PRO A 241 -8.33 8.81 12.28
N ALA A 242 -7.54 9.23 11.30
CA ALA A 242 -7.85 9.08 9.88
C ALA A 242 -7.89 7.62 9.40
N HIS A 243 -7.26 6.71 10.12
CA HIS A 243 -7.22 5.29 9.81
C HIS A 243 -8.29 4.47 10.53
N GLY A 244 -9.13 5.12 11.35
CA GLY A 244 -10.30 4.49 11.97
C GLY A 244 -10.23 4.29 13.47
N PHE A 245 -9.40 5.09 14.20
CA PHE A 245 -9.37 5.08 15.66
C PHE A 245 -10.78 5.30 16.25
N PRO A 246 -11.19 4.58 17.32
CA PRO A 246 -10.40 3.61 18.07
C PRO A 246 -10.37 2.19 17.49
N ILE A 247 -11.37 1.80 16.69
CA ILE A 247 -11.45 0.46 16.10
C ILE A 247 -11.96 0.50 14.67
N ARG A 248 -11.51 -0.47 13.87
CA ARG A 248 -11.96 -0.65 12.49
C ARG A 248 -12.09 -2.13 12.11
N LEU A 249 -12.89 -2.41 11.10
CA LEU A 249 -12.91 -3.72 10.48
C LEU A 249 -11.81 -3.83 9.41
N ILE A 250 -11.09 -4.93 9.40
CA ILE A 250 -10.14 -5.32 8.35
C ILE A 250 -10.66 -6.56 7.64
N MET A 251 -10.74 -6.49 6.29
CA MET A 251 -11.28 -7.51 5.40
C MET A 251 -10.22 -7.92 4.37
N PRO A 252 -9.30 -8.85 4.68
CA PRO A 252 -8.14 -9.13 3.84
C PRO A 252 -8.49 -9.51 2.41
N GLY A 253 -7.94 -8.77 1.43
CA GLY A 253 -8.15 -9.00 0.00
C GLY A 253 -9.43 -8.42 -0.58
N PHE A 254 -10.26 -7.75 0.23
CA PHE A 254 -11.48 -7.11 -0.23
C PHE A 254 -11.29 -5.62 -0.50
N GLU A 255 -12.26 -5.00 -1.17
CA GLU A 255 -12.25 -3.57 -1.50
C GLU A 255 -12.22 -2.67 -0.26
N GLY A 256 -11.52 -1.53 -0.36
CA GLY A 256 -11.23 -0.65 0.78
C GLY A 256 -12.45 -0.17 1.55
N ASN A 257 -13.60 -0.04 0.91
CA ASN A 257 -14.85 0.38 1.56
C ASN A 257 -15.48 -0.71 2.46
N LEU A 258 -15.03 -1.97 2.38
CA LEU A 258 -15.40 -3.04 3.33
C LEU A 258 -14.58 -3.00 4.62
N HIS A 259 -13.45 -2.30 4.62
CA HIS A 259 -12.61 -2.07 5.80
C HIS A 259 -13.16 -0.89 6.60
N ILE A 260 -14.32 -1.09 7.23
CA ILE A 260 -15.09 -0.02 7.88
C ILE A 260 -14.29 0.63 9.00
N LYS A 261 -13.98 1.92 8.85
CA LYS A 261 -13.34 2.76 9.87
C LYS A 261 -14.34 3.18 10.94
N TRP A 262 -13.84 3.45 12.15
CA TRP A 262 -14.70 3.91 13.27
C TRP A 262 -15.87 2.97 13.52
N LEU A 263 -15.58 1.67 13.52
CA LEU A 263 -16.57 0.62 13.54
C LEU A 263 -17.44 0.71 14.79
N ARG A 264 -18.76 0.89 14.61
CA ARG A 264 -19.73 1.03 15.71
C ARG A 264 -20.77 -0.07 15.77
N ARG A 265 -21.01 -0.78 14.66
CA ARG A 265 -22.05 -1.79 14.59
C ARG A 265 -21.72 -2.92 13.64
N LEU A 266 -22.01 -4.16 14.11
CA LEU A 266 -22.09 -5.37 13.31
C LEU A 266 -23.49 -5.96 13.47
N LYS A 267 -24.29 -5.97 12.41
CA LYS A 267 -25.66 -6.51 12.42
C LYS A 267 -25.72 -7.77 11.56
N PHE A 268 -26.17 -8.87 12.13
CA PHE A 268 -26.26 -10.17 11.48
C PHE A 268 -27.64 -10.44 10.92
N GLY A 269 -27.71 -11.03 9.71
CA GLY A 269 -28.94 -11.32 8.97
C GLY A 269 -28.79 -12.43 7.96
N ASP A 270 -29.85 -12.73 7.23
CA ASP A 270 -29.94 -13.77 6.20
C ASP A 270 -29.89 -13.24 4.78
N GLN A 271 -29.92 -11.91 4.63
CA GLN A 271 -29.87 -11.22 3.33
C GLN A 271 -29.00 -9.97 3.43
N PRO A 272 -28.44 -9.47 2.32
CA PRO A 272 -27.74 -8.19 2.30
C PRO A 272 -28.74 -7.02 2.50
N TRP A 273 -28.25 -5.93 3.08
CA TRP A 273 -28.99 -4.67 3.20
C TRP A 273 -28.69 -3.80 2.00
N MET A 274 -29.73 -3.41 1.26
CA MET A 274 -29.62 -2.52 0.11
C MET A 274 -29.57 -1.06 0.54
N THR A 275 -28.48 -0.73 1.27
CA THR A 275 -28.23 0.65 1.72
C THR A 275 -27.84 1.56 0.55
N ARG A 276 -27.70 2.85 0.82
CA ARG A 276 -27.20 3.81 -0.16
C ARG A 276 -25.81 3.41 -0.69
N TRP A 277 -24.96 2.85 0.15
CA TRP A 277 -23.61 2.48 -0.24
C TRP A 277 -23.57 1.25 -1.15
N GLU A 278 -24.54 0.35 -1.02
CA GLU A 278 -24.67 -0.81 -1.90
C GLU A 278 -25.41 -0.50 -3.23
N THR A 279 -26.30 0.48 -3.25
CA THR A 279 -27.16 0.74 -4.41
C THR A 279 -26.73 1.94 -5.24
N ALA A 280 -26.34 3.05 -4.59
CA ALA A 280 -26.04 4.31 -5.26
C ALA A 280 -24.55 4.62 -5.41
N ARG A 281 -23.65 3.80 -4.79
CA ARG A 281 -22.22 4.09 -4.77
C ARG A 281 -21.35 2.96 -5.30
N TYR A 282 -21.35 1.81 -4.66
CA TYR A 282 -20.42 0.71 -4.97
C TYR A 282 -21.06 -0.33 -5.90
N THR A 283 -21.75 0.14 -6.91
CA THR A 283 -22.24 -0.62 -8.05
C THR A 283 -21.46 -0.23 -9.30
N GLN A 284 -21.25 -1.16 -10.18
CA GLN A 284 -20.50 -0.99 -11.41
C GLN A 284 -21.42 -1.13 -12.62
N LEU A 285 -21.51 -0.09 -13.44
CA LEU A 285 -22.27 -0.13 -14.69
C LEU A 285 -21.45 -0.91 -15.74
N LEU A 286 -22.02 -2.00 -16.25
CA LEU A 286 -21.44 -2.84 -17.29
C LEU A 286 -21.84 -2.37 -18.69
N PRO A 287 -21.12 -2.82 -19.76
CA PRO A 287 -21.43 -2.44 -21.15
C PRO A 287 -22.84 -2.82 -21.62
N ASP A 288 -23.43 -3.88 -21.05
CA ASP A 288 -24.79 -4.34 -21.35
C ASP A 288 -25.89 -3.54 -20.62
N GLY A 289 -25.53 -2.48 -19.93
CA GLY A 289 -26.45 -1.60 -19.17
C GLY A 289 -26.86 -2.14 -17.81
N LYS A 290 -26.37 -3.32 -17.40
CA LYS A 290 -26.64 -3.88 -16.06
C LYS A 290 -25.72 -3.30 -15.02
N ALA A 291 -26.18 -3.25 -13.77
CA ALA A 291 -25.39 -2.86 -12.62
C ALA A 291 -24.87 -4.11 -11.89
N ARG A 292 -23.55 -4.24 -11.73
CA ARG A 292 -22.94 -5.27 -10.90
C ARG A 292 -22.84 -4.76 -9.46
N GLN A 293 -23.41 -5.51 -8.53
CA GLN A 293 -23.24 -5.32 -7.09
C GLN A 293 -22.33 -6.39 -6.50
N PHE A 294 -21.80 -6.16 -5.31
CA PHE A 294 -21.05 -7.15 -4.51
C PHE A 294 -19.85 -7.77 -5.24
N GLN A 295 -19.09 -6.96 -5.99
CA GLN A 295 -17.82 -7.43 -6.57
C GLN A 295 -16.83 -7.79 -5.46
N LEU A 296 -16.79 -6.99 -4.40
CA LEU A 296 -16.15 -7.17 -3.11
C LEU A 296 -14.64 -7.40 -3.14
N ARG A 297 -14.13 -8.40 -3.87
CA ARG A 297 -12.72 -8.80 -3.88
C ARG A 297 -11.91 -7.99 -4.87
N MET A 298 -10.71 -7.56 -4.45
CA MET A 298 -9.74 -6.89 -5.33
C MET A 298 -9.01 -7.90 -6.19
N GLU A 299 -8.92 -7.61 -7.49
CA GLU A 299 -8.26 -8.46 -8.46
C GLU A 299 -6.73 -8.32 -8.40
N THR A 300 -6.01 -9.22 -9.07
CA THR A 300 -4.55 -9.10 -9.18
C THR A 300 -4.16 -7.86 -9.97
N ASN A 301 -3.18 -7.11 -9.44
CA ASN A 301 -2.74 -5.84 -9.98
C ASN A 301 -1.23 -5.68 -9.84
N SER A 302 -0.61 -4.90 -10.71
CA SER A 302 0.78 -4.49 -10.59
C SER A 302 1.02 -3.14 -11.25
N VAL A 303 2.01 -2.41 -10.77
CA VAL A 303 2.44 -1.15 -11.35
C VAL A 303 3.94 -0.95 -11.19
N ILE A 304 4.60 -0.47 -12.23
CA ILE A 304 5.99 -0.01 -12.16
C ILE A 304 6.02 1.32 -11.42
N THR A 305 6.80 1.39 -10.34
CA THR A 305 6.94 2.61 -9.52
C THR A 305 8.18 3.43 -9.89
N SER A 306 9.18 2.81 -10.53
CA SER A 306 10.36 3.48 -11.07
C SER A 306 10.96 2.67 -12.23
N PRO A 307 11.24 3.31 -13.39
CA PRO A 307 10.84 4.67 -13.73
C PRO A 307 9.33 4.77 -13.98
N SER A 308 8.71 5.89 -13.61
CA SER A 308 7.27 6.12 -13.76
C SER A 308 6.99 7.58 -14.12
N GLY A 309 5.75 7.94 -14.35
CA GLY A 309 5.36 9.27 -14.84
C GLY A 309 6.05 10.44 -14.16
N MET A 310 6.48 11.42 -14.95
CA MET A 310 7.22 12.62 -14.58
C MET A 310 8.66 12.39 -14.09
N MET A 311 9.19 11.16 -14.24
CA MET A 311 10.61 10.87 -14.03
C MET A 311 11.39 11.07 -15.33
N GLU A 312 12.72 11.17 -15.21
CA GLU A 312 13.66 11.18 -16.31
C GLU A 312 14.75 10.15 -16.06
N ILE A 313 15.11 9.38 -17.09
CA ILE A 313 16.18 8.37 -17.05
C ILE A 313 17.25 8.71 -18.09
N ARG A 314 18.41 8.10 -17.94
CA ARG A 314 19.53 8.25 -18.89
C ARG A 314 19.82 6.92 -19.56
N PRO A 315 20.35 6.93 -20.80
CA PRO A 315 20.86 5.72 -21.43
C PRO A 315 21.89 5.01 -20.53
N GLY A 316 21.92 3.68 -20.60
CA GLY A 316 22.75 2.82 -19.79
C GLY A 316 21.91 2.03 -18.78
N TYR A 317 22.56 1.63 -17.68
CA TYR A 317 21.94 0.81 -16.65
C TYR A 317 20.83 1.56 -15.90
N ASN A 318 19.65 0.95 -15.89
CA ASN A 318 18.49 1.39 -15.14
C ASN A 318 17.92 0.17 -14.39
N ARG A 319 17.26 0.42 -13.27
CA ARG A 319 16.51 -0.61 -12.54
C ARG A 319 15.04 -0.30 -12.56
N ILE A 320 14.26 -1.21 -13.14
CA ILE A 320 12.79 -1.16 -13.08
C ILE A 320 12.35 -1.76 -11.76
N THR A 321 11.58 -1.03 -10.98
CA THR A 321 10.98 -1.49 -9.71
C THR A 321 9.50 -1.24 -9.70
N GLY A 322 8.76 -2.07 -8.93
CA GLY A 322 7.32 -1.89 -8.83
C GLY A 322 6.70 -2.65 -7.66
N LEU A 323 5.39 -2.59 -7.63
CA LEU A 323 4.52 -3.24 -6.65
C LEU A 323 3.50 -4.12 -7.35
N ALA A 324 3.17 -5.26 -6.75
CA ALA A 324 2.11 -6.16 -7.20
C ALA A 324 1.33 -6.68 -5.99
N TRP A 325 0.03 -6.89 -6.16
CA TRP A 325 -0.86 -7.39 -5.10
C TRP A 325 -2.06 -8.12 -5.68
N SER A 326 -2.69 -8.98 -4.87
CA SER A 326 -3.94 -9.66 -5.22
C SER A 326 -4.79 -9.90 -3.98
N GLY A 327 -6.08 -9.67 -4.09
CA GLY A 327 -7.05 -10.04 -3.06
C GLY A 327 -7.28 -11.55 -2.96
N HIS A 328 -6.80 -12.33 -3.92
CA HIS A 328 -6.98 -13.77 -3.98
C HIS A 328 -5.88 -14.58 -3.28
N GLY A 329 -4.74 -13.94 -2.95
CA GLY A 329 -3.62 -14.64 -2.29
C GLY A 329 -2.27 -13.97 -2.52
N LYS A 330 -1.21 -14.78 -2.65
CA LYS A 330 0.16 -14.32 -2.93
C LYS A 330 0.35 -14.01 -4.41
N ILE A 331 1.24 -13.08 -4.70
CA ILE A 331 1.78 -12.91 -6.04
C ILE A 331 2.73 -14.09 -6.33
N ALA A 332 2.45 -14.83 -7.41
CA ALA A 332 3.29 -15.94 -7.85
C ALA A 332 4.43 -15.45 -8.74
N LYS A 333 4.14 -14.51 -9.66
CA LYS A 333 5.15 -13.90 -10.54
C LYS A 333 4.73 -12.51 -10.99
N VAL A 334 5.73 -11.72 -11.37
CA VAL A 334 5.55 -10.48 -12.12
C VAL A 334 6.46 -10.52 -13.34
N GLU A 335 5.94 -10.11 -14.46
CA GLU A 335 6.67 -9.96 -15.72
C GLU A 335 6.64 -8.51 -16.15
N VAL A 336 7.73 -8.04 -16.76
CA VAL A 336 7.86 -6.69 -17.33
C VAL A 336 8.16 -6.79 -18.82
N SER A 337 7.46 -5.97 -19.58
CA SER A 337 7.78 -5.70 -20.98
C SER A 337 8.39 -4.30 -21.08
N THR A 338 9.35 -4.12 -21.99
CA THR A 338 9.93 -2.82 -22.36
C THR A 338 9.60 -2.40 -23.77
N ASP A 339 8.72 -3.14 -24.45
CA ASP A 339 8.34 -2.99 -25.85
C ASP A 339 6.81 -3.00 -26.07
N ALA A 340 6.07 -2.37 -25.14
CA ALA A 340 4.60 -2.26 -25.17
C ALA A 340 3.87 -3.62 -25.14
N GLY A 341 4.37 -4.58 -24.37
CA GLY A 341 3.72 -5.88 -24.19
C GLY A 341 3.99 -6.91 -25.25
N LYS A 342 4.91 -6.66 -26.18
CA LYS A 342 5.26 -7.63 -27.25
C LYS A 342 6.09 -8.78 -26.71
N THR A 343 7.09 -8.46 -25.86
CA THR A 343 7.90 -9.46 -25.18
C THR A 343 7.89 -9.24 -23.67
N TRP A 344 8.05 -10.34 -22.91
CA TRP A 344 7.93 -10.31 -21.46
C TRP A 344 9.13 -11.00 -20.81
N LYS A 345 9.67 -10.37 -19.77
CA LYS A 345 10.75 -10.90 -18.95
C LYS A 345 10.28 -11.05 -17.51
N ALA A 346 10.57 -12.20 -16.90
CA ALA A 346 10.31 -12.41 -15.48
C ALA A 346 11.15 -11.45 -14.63
N THR A 347 10.56 -10.97 -13.56
CA THR A 347 11.23 -10.10 -12.57
C THR A 347 11.61 -10.88 -11.33
N GLN A 348 12.48 -10.30 -10.52
CA GLN A 348 12.77 -10.79 -9.18
C GLN A 348 11.73 -10.21 -8.20
N LEU A 349 11.05 -11.09 -7.44
CA LEU A 349 10.24 -10.70 -6.30
C LEU A 349 11.12 -10.51 -5.06
N ASN A 350 10.93 -9.41 -4.34
CA ASN A 350 11.61 -9.17 -3.08
C ASN A 350 10.84 -9.83 -1.93
N TYR A 351 11.53 -10.58 -1.08
CA TYR A 351 10.90 -11.19 0.09
C TYR A 351 10.70 -10.17 1.24
N PRO A 352 9.66 -10.38 2.08
CA PRO A 352 8.68 -11.47 2.04
C PRO A 352 7.60 -11.27 0.98
N VAL A 353 7.10 -12.36 0.37
CA VAL A 353 5.89 -12.40 -0.46
C VAL A 353 4.75 -12.95 0.38
N LEU A 354 3.87 -12.06 0.85
CA LEU A 354 2.79 -12.38 1.76
C LEU A 354 1.44 -12.45 1.04
N PRO A 355 0.49 -13.30 1.50
CA PRO A 355 -0.84 -13.33 0.91
C PRO A 355 -1.60 -12.03 1.19
N LYS A 356 -2.33 -11.54 0.18
CA LYS A 356 -3.16 -10.34 0.32
C LYS A 356 -2.38 -9.13 0.85
N ALA A 357 -1.10 -8.99 0.42
CA ALA A 357 -0.19 -7.90 0.73
C ALA A 357 0.56 -7.48 -0.53
N GLN A 358 1.07 -6.25 -0.55
CA GLN A 358 1.90 -5.78 -1.66
C GLN A 358 3.25 -6.50 -1.66
N SER A 359 3.66 -6.98 -2.82
CA SER A 359 4.98 -7.56 -3.08
C SER A 359 5.77 -6.63 -3.98
N ARG A 360 7.03 -6.40 -3.66
CA ARG A 360 7.91 -5.62 -4.52
C ARG A 360 8.56 -6.51 -5.55
N PHE A 361 8.73 -5.97 -6.75
CA PHE A 361 9.51 -6.61 -7.82
C PHE A 361 10.57 -5.66 -8.37
N GLN A 362 11.59 -6.25 -8.96
CA GLN A 362 12.67 -5.51 -9.62
C GLN A 362 13.22 -6.28 -10.82
N MET A 363 13.73 -5.52 -11.80
CA MET A 363 14.41 -6.02 -12.98
C MET A 363 15.49 -5.04 -13.43
N ASP A 364 16.68 -5.53 -13.70
CA ASP A 364 17.73 -4.71 -14.31
C ASP A 364 17.43 -4.53 -15.80
N TRP A 365 17.66 -3.32 -16.30
CA TRP A 365 17.37 -2.94 -17.67
C TRP A 365 18.44 -2.01 -18.23
N GLU A 366 19.10 -2.45 -19.31
CA GLU A 366 20.00 -1.62 -20.09
C GLU A 366 19.18 -0.88 -21.14
N TRP A 367 19.00 0.45 -20.95
CA TRP A 367 18.27 1.27 -21.89
C TRP A 367 19.25 1.97 -22.87
N ASN A 368 19.01 1.82 -24.17
CA ASN A 368 19.88 2.33 -25.21
C ASN A 368 19.54 3.74 -25.70
N GLY A 369 18.62 4.47 -25.08
CA GLY A 369 18.18 5.81 -25.47
C GLY A 369 17.09 5.84 -26.55
N THR A 370 16.62 4.69 -27.04
CA THR A 370 15.50 4.66 -28.00
C THR A 370 14.16 4.75 -27.28
N PRO A 371 13.11 5.35 -27.90
CA PRO A 371 11.77 5.35 -27.30
C PRO A 371 11.33 3.96 -26.88
N ALA A 372 10.76 3.85 -25.68
CA ALA A 372 10.32 2.60 -25.11
C ALA A 372 8.94 2.75 -24.43
N ALA A 373 8.24 1.64 -24.30
CA ALA A 373 7.01 1.57 -23.51
C ALA A 373 7.13 0.42 -22.51
N ILE A 374 7.19 0.77 -21.22
CA ILE A 374 7.35 -0.22 -20.15
C ILE A 374 6.02 -0.48 -19.47
N VAL A 375 5.76 -1.74 -19.19
CA VAL A 375 4.52 -2.22 -18.57
C VAL A 375 4.79 -3.46 -17.74
N SER A 376 4.08 -3.62 -16.62
CA SER A 376 4.13 -4.84 -15.79
C SER A 376 2.80 -5.59 -15.87
N ARG A 377 2.87 -6.92 -15.66
CA ARG A 377 1.72 -7.76 -15.37
C ARG A 377 2.02 -8.72 -14.24
N SER A 378 1.08 -8.87 -13.33
CA SER A 378 1.17 -9.84 -12.24
C SER A 378 0.33 -11.07 -12.51
N THR A 379 0.76 -12.19 -11.91
CA THR A 379 -0.01 -13.43 -11.81
C THR A 379 0.00 -13.84 -10.35
N ASP A 380 -1.16 -14.13 -9.77
CA ASP A 380 -1.27 -14.61 -8.40
C ASP A 380 -1.16 -16.14 -8.31
N GLU A 381 -1.12 -16.69 -7.09
CA GLU A 381 -0.99 -18.13 -6.84
C GLU A 381 -2.19 -18.96 -7.30
N ARG A 382 -3.34 -18.33 -7.61
CA ARG A 382 -4.52 -18.98 -8.18
C ARG A 382 -4.53 -18.96 -9.70
N GLY A 383 -3.51 -18.34 -10.33
CA GLY A 383 -3.38 -18.24 -11.77
C GLY A 383 -4.13 -17.06 -12.39
N ASN A 384 -4.69 -16.15 -11.60
CA ASN A 384 -5.30 -14.93 -12.14
C ASN A 384 -4.20 -14.02 -12.70
N VAL A 385 -4.36 -13.58 -13.93
CA VAL A 385 -3.42 -12.71 -14.64
C VAL A 385 -4.02 -11.32 -14.80
N GLN A 386 -3.23 -10.29 -14.50
CA GLN A 386 -3.63 -8.91 -14.72
C GLN A 386 -3.85 -8.66 -16.22
N PRO A 387 -5.06 -8.23 -16.63
CA PRO A 387 -5.40 -8.04 -18.04
C PRO A 387 -4.71 -6.81 -18.64
N ASP A 388 -4.45 -6.84 -19.93
CA ASP A 388 -4.20 -5.63 -20.69
C ASP A 388 -5.44 -4.72 -20.71
N ARG A 389 -5.23 -3.45 -21.11
CA ARG A 389 -6.31 -2.45 -21.06
C ARG A 389 -7.46 -2.80 -22.02
N LYS A 390 -7.16 -3.32 -23.20
CA LYS A 390 -8.20 -3.68 -24.18
C LYS A 390 -9.10 -4.79 -23.63
N THR A 391 -8.51 -5.88 -23.16
CA THR A 391 -9.23 -7.01 -22.53
C THR A 391 -10.07 -6.52 -21.33
N PHE A 392 -9.51 -5.63 -20.51
CA PHE A 392 -10.22 -5.06 -19.37
C PHE A 392 -11.43 -4.24 -19.80
N VAL A 393 -11.27 -3.30 -20.75
CA VAL A 393 -12.34 -2.41 -21.22
C VAL A 393 -13.43 -3.20 -21.97
N ASP A 394 -13.06 -4.19 -22.77
CA ASP A 394 -14.02 -5.05 -23.44
C ASP A 394 -14.95 -5.77 -22.45
N ARG A 395 -14.44 -6.14 -21.27
CA ARG A 395 -15.19 -6.82 -20.22
C ARG A 395 -16.08 -5.90 -19.38
N VAL A 396 -15.59 -4.72 -19.01
CA VAL A 396 -16.26 -3.87 -18.02
C VAL A 396 -16.68 -2.48 -18.55
N GLY A 397 -16.31 -2.12 -19.77
CA GLY A 397 -16.58 -0.84 -20.40
C GLY A 397 -15.72 0.30 -19.84
N THR A 398 -16.06 1.53 -20.21
CA THR A 398 -15.36 2.76 -19.76
C THR A 398 -16.20 3.62 -18.81
N ASN A 399 -17.39 3.18 -18.44
CA ASN A 399 -18.29 3.91 -17.53
C ASN A 399 -18.21 3.41 -16.08
N ALA A 400 -17.53 2.30 -15.83
CA ALA A 400 -17.22 1.84 -14.50
C ALA A 400 -16.20 2.77 -13.84
N LEU A 401 -16.29 2.93 -12.51
CA LEU A 401 -15.41 3.80 -11.72
C LEU A 401 -14.55 3.02 -10.72
N PHE A 402 -14.82 1.72 -10.58
CA PHE A 402 -14.28 0.88 -9.51
C PHE A 402 -13.56 -0.34 -10.06
N HIS A 403 -12.63 -0.89 -9.27
CA HIS A 403 -11.86 -2.10 -9.59
C HIS A 403 -11.02 -2.00 -10.87
N TYR A 404 -10.38 -0.86 -11.10
CA TYR A 404 -9.43 -0.72 -12.21
C TYR A 404 -8.15 -1.52 -11.90
N HIS A 405 -7.91 -2.57 -12.68
CA HIS A 405 -6.73 -3.42 -12.54
C HIS A 405 -6.09 -3.77 -13.91
N ALA A 406 -6.33 -2.93 -14.92
CA ALA A 406 -5.62 -3.08 -16.18
C ALA A 406 -4.14 -2.73 -16.03
N GLN A 407 -3.31 -3.33 -16.86
CA GLN A 407 -1.89 -3.03 -16.95
C GLN A 407 -1.65 -1.53 -17.17
N GLN A 408 -0.69 -0.95 -16.43
CA GLN A 408 -0.30 0.44 -16.53
C GLN A 408 0.95 0.58 -17.40
N THR A 409 0.87 1.38 -18.45
CA THR A 409 1.99 1.65 -19.35
C THR A 409 2.62 3.02 -19.08
N TRP A 410 3.96 3.04 -19.09
CA TRP A 410 4.77 4.27 -19.09
C TRP A 410 5.54 4.37 -20.40
N ILE A 411 5.35 5.47 -21.14
CA ILE A 411 6.10 5.76 -22.37
C ILE A 411 7.35 6.56 -22.00
N ILE A 412 8.47 6.19 -22.60
CA ILE A 412 9.76 6.86 -22.44
C ILE A 412 10.18 7.38 -23.81
N ASP A 413 10.39 8.68 -23.93
CA ASP A 413 10.88 9.30 -25.16
C ASP A 413 12.42 9.20 -25.28
N SER A 414 12.97 9.61 -26.43
CA SER A 414 14.42 9.56 -26.67
C SER A 414 15.24 10.49 -25.76
N ALA A 415 14.61 11.46 -25.09
CA ALA A 415 15.22 12.32 -24.09
C ALA A 415 15.17 11.70 -22.68
N GLY A 416 14.57 10.50 -22.53
CA GLY A 416 14.42 9.79 -21.24
C GLY A 416 13.25 10.25 -20.38
N LYS A 417 12.38 11.13 -20.89
CA LYS A 417 11.21 11.59 -20.13
C LYS A 417 10.13 10.53 -20.11
N VAL A 418 9.67 10.20 -18.90
CA VAL A 418 8.67 9.17 -18.66
C VAL A 418 7.29 9.80 -18.50
N ARG A 419 6.30 9.28 -19.22
CA ARG A 419 4.92 9.81 -19.22
C ARG A 419 3.90 8.70 -19.06
N ASN A 420 2.77 9.04 -18.43
CA ASN A 420 1.61 8.15 -18.35
C ASN A 420 0.97 7.94 -19.73
N ALA A 421 0.60 6.69 -20.01
CA ALA A 421 -0.11 6.32 -21.23
C ALA A 421 -1.21 5.28 -20.93
N LEU A 422 -2.21 5.23 -21.80
CA LEU A 422 -3.17 4.15 -21.89
C LEU A 422 -2.80 3.32 -23.12
N ALA A 423 -2.18 2.18 -22.91
CA ALA A 423 -1.83 1.24 -23.99
C ALA A 423 -2.90 0.16 -24.15
#